data_36cef89b27111c920fcd224032e75a5f
#
_entry.id   36cef89b27111c920fcd224032e75a5f
#
_cell.length_a   1.000
_cell.length_b   1.000
_cell.length_c   1.000
_cell.angle_alpha   90.00
_cell.angle_beta   90.00
_cell.angle_gamma   90.00
#
_symmetry.space_group_name_H-M   'P 1'
#
loop_
_entity.id
_entity.type
_entity.pdbx_description
1 polymer ?
#
loop_
_entity_poly.entity_id
_entity_poly.type
_entity_poly.pdbx_seq_one_letter_code
_entity_poly.pdbx_strand_id
1 'polypeptide(L)'
;MDFKLPIYHIGVTQDANNTIKIAILQKTCKGWIVSHCEHIFQDQEWQLPKKYLTSSITFSLKGTDSLIRSSVSSLKNKKNILKIALTDLETNAAFPWNSLIVAPRLGKRNENGETLVTLWVTQKATAEHEIALLHKARIFPDAISCQPADIFSLAQQTPLKALPAYFLVYTGSSETTCLFVQNGSVLVSRSFCNPTKKNSDDILTTLDYVKETYPTIELTAIHTVQLPEELKKYLEQKLSLPLISCQTMTFGLEEEEWANYGDAITTAYHGASRGTLTFPYNPVFNCAESQKHWLKRSAFIIGKLALLSTIFVGLGSTLRLASISHRVREHFALVCPETKKIPRSLRGVEEALHVAVSSNTHFEYPYLPTIPTNKETMLFLSSLAQNTPSVKLSYFCYSLASFPSQENPALPYKALISVRGEGNPEEVSEFLRKISLYPKLSNVTKTLSSGHSFELQFTIVSQEAL
;
A
#
# COMPACT_ATOMS: atom_id res chain seq x y z
N MET A 1 6.16 -6.98 -20.62
CA MET A 1 4.85 -7.55 -20.19
C MET A 1 4.66 -7.21 -18.73
N ASP A 2 3.80 -6.22 -18.44
CA ASP A 2 3.46 -5.87 -17.06
C ASP A 2 2.52 -6.95 -16.52
N PHE A 3 3.04 -7.89 -15.76
CA PHE A 3 2.27 -8.85 -14.98
C PHE A 3 1.59 -8.12 -13.80
N LYS A 4 0.59 -7.29 -14.09
CA LYS A 4 -0.31 -6.80 -13.05
C LYS A 4 -1.32 -7.91 -12.77
N LEU A 5 -1.20 -8.55 -11.60
CA LEU A 5 -2.24 -9.44 -11.11
C LEU A 5 -3.58 -8.67 -11.12
N PRO A 6 -4.65 -9.24 -11.67
CA PRO A 6 -5.94 -8.58 -11.70
C PRO A 6 -6.39 -8.31 -10.25
N ILE A 7 -6.71 -7.05 -9.98
CA ILE A 7 -7.24 -6.62 -8.68
C ILE A 7 -8.76 -6.62 -8.80
N TYR A 8 -9.42 -7.35 -7.91
CA TYR A 8 -10.86 -7.41 -7.85
C TYR A 8 -11.38 -6.83 -6.54
N HIS A 9 -12.54 -6.19 -6.59
CA HIS A 9 -13.31 -5.77 -5.44
C HIS A 9 -14.74 -6.27 -5.55
N ILE A 10 -15.28 -6.73 -4.45
CA ILE A 10 -16.62 -7.32 -4.38
C ILE A 10 -17.48 -6.40 -3.54
N GLY A 11 -18.59 -5.94 -4.11
CA GLY A 11 -19.64 -5.22 -3.42
C GLY A 11 -20.82 -6.14 -3.16
N VAL A 12 -21.34 -6.05 -1.96
CA VAL A 12 -22.49 -6.84 -1.51
C VAL A 12 -23.53 -5.89 -0.95
N THR A 13 -24.76 -6.05 -1.41
CA THR A 13 -25.93 -5.34 -0.90
C THR A 13 -27.08 -6.30 -0.68
N GLN A 14 -28.03 -5.90 0.14
CA GLN A 14 -29.23 -6.68 0.40
C GLN A 14 -30.46 -5.88 -0.03
N ASP A 15 -31.32 -6.54 -0.83
CA ASP A 15 -32.58 -5.99 -1.30
C ASP A 15 -33.67 -6.05 -0.21
N ALA A 16 -34.80 -5.35 -0.45
CA ALA A 16 -35.98 -5.38 0.41
C ALA A 16 -36.57 -6.81 0.57
N ASN A 17 -36.37 -7.66 -0.42
CA ASN A 17 -36.82 -9.06 -0.41
C ASN A 17 -35.83 -10.04 0.20
N ASN A 18 -34.84 -9.54 0.93
CA ASN A 18 -33.74 -10.33 1.49
C ASN A 18 -32.87 -11.06 0.45
N THR A 19 -32.94 -10.65 -0.81
CA THR A 19 -32.07 -11.12 -1.87
C THR A 19 -30.70 -10.41 -1.75
N ILE A 20 -29.62 -11.16 -1.72
CA ILE A 20 -28.27 -10.63 -1.65
C ILE A 20 -27.78 -10.43 -3.09
N LYS A 21 -27.39 -9.20 -3.42
CA LYS A 21 -26.84 -8.82 -4.72
C LYS A 21 -25.34 -8.63 -4.60
N ILE A 22 -24.61 -9.19 -5.55
CA ILE A 22 -23.15 -9.22 -5.54
C ILE A 22 -22.67 -8.67 -6.88
N ALA A 23 -21.75 -7.72 -6.83
CA ALA A 23 -21.05 -7.22 -7.99
C ALA A 23 -19.54 -7.30 -7.81
N ILE A 24 -18.85 -7.71 -8.86
CA ILE A 24 -17.40 -7.87 -8.86
C ILE A 24 -16.80 -6.90 -9.86
N LEU A 25 -16.01 -5.94 -9.36
CA LEU A 25 -15.26 -5.01 -10.19
C LEU A 25 -13.82 -5.50 -10.40
N GLN A 26 -13.35 -5.37 -11.63
CA GLN A 26 -11.95 -5.63 -12.00
C GLN A 26 -11.25 -4.35 -12.37
N LYS A 27 -10.06 -4.14 -11.83
CA LYS A 27 -9.21 -3.03 -12.23
C LYS A 27 -8.47 -3.34 -13.52
N THR A 28 -8.65 -2.49 -14.51
CA THR A 28 -7.94 -2.52 -15.80
C THR A 28 -7.03 -1.30 -15.95
N CYS A 29 -6.25 -1.24 -17.02
CA CYS A 29 -5.45 -0.06 -17.35
C CYS A 29 -6.31 1.18 -17.68
N LYS A 30 -7.55 0.98 -18.13
CA LYS A 30 -8.50 2.05 -18.46
C LYS A 30 -9.42 2.47 -17.32
N GLY A 31 -9.35 1.78 -16.17
CA GLY A 31 -10.20 2.03 -15.02
C GLY A 31 -10.85 0.75 -14.47
N TRP A 32 -11.94 0.91 -13.76
CA TRP A 32 -12.73 -0.19 -13.23
C TRP A 32 -13.79 -0.61 -14.23
N ILE A 33 -13.98 -1.93 -14.38
CA ILE A 33 -15.03 -2.53 -15.19
C ILE A 33 -15.80 -3.54 -14.35
N VAL A 34 -17.08 -3.71 -14.65
CA VAL A 34 -17.90 -4.79 -14.06
C VAL A 34 -17.46 -6.11 -14.68
N SER A 35 -16.99 -7.04 -13.84
CA SER A 35 -16.53 -8.37 -14.27
C SER A 35 -17.60 -9.42 -14.13
N HIS A 36 -18.47 -9.29 -13.14
CA HIS A 36 -19.53 -10.25 -12.86
C HIS A 36 -20.56 -9.65 -11.92
N CYS A 37 -21.83 -9.95 -12.15
CA CYS A 37 -22.93 -9.65 -11.26
C CYS A 37 -23.76 -10.93 -11.04
N GLU A 38 -24.20 -11.13 -9.81
CA GLU A 38 -25.07 -12.26 -9.45
C GLU A 38 -25.97 -11.90 -8.26
N HIS A 39 -27.04 -12.63 -8.10
CA HIS A 39 -27.87 -12.53 -6.92
C HIS A 39 -28.07 -13.92 -6.33
N ILE A 40 -28.19 -13.97 -5.02
CA ILE A 40 -28.44 -15.20 -4.27
C ILE A 40 -29.58 -14.96 -3.28
N PHE A 41 -30.37 -15.97 -3.05
CA PHE A 41 -31.38 -15.94 -2.01
C PHE A 41 -30.73 -16.23 -0.67
N GLN A 42 -31.30 -15.69 0.40
CA GLN A 42 -30.73 -15.73 1.75
C GLN A 42 -30.42 -17.16 2.26
N ASP A 43 -31.20 -18.17 1.78
CA ASP A 43 -31.01 -19.56 2.16
C ASP A 43 -29.99 -20.31 1.31
N GLN A 44 -29.38 -19.63 0.34
CA GLN A 44 -28.38 -20.20 -0.54
C GLN A 44 -26.96 -19.86 -0.04
N GLU A 45 -26.08 -20.85 0.02
CA GLU A 45 -24.68 -20.65 0.31
C GLU A 45 -23.94 -20.14 -0.93
N TRP A 46 -23.25 -19.01 -0.78
CA TRP A 46 -22.41 -18.50 -1.84
C TRP A 46 -21.03 -19.15 -1.82
N GLN A 47 -20.61 -19.63 -2.97
CA GLN A 47 -19.26 -20.17 -3.13
C GLN A 47 -18.40 -19.18 -3.92
N LEU A 48 -17.53 -18.47 -3.20
CA LEU A 48 -16.61 -17.54 -3.84
C LEU A 48 -15.66 -18.27 -4.81
N PRO A 49 -15.71 -17.97 -6.12
CA PRO A 49 -14.82 -18.60 -7.09
C PRO A 49 -13.35 -18.37 -6.75
N LYS A 50 -12.52 -19.40 -6.97
CA LYS A 50 -11.07 -19.38 -6.59
C LYS A 50 -10.31 -18.15 -7.10
N LYS A 51 -10.67 -17.63 -8.28
CA LYS A 51 -10.02 -16.43 -8.87
C LYS A 51 -10.24 -15.17 -8.04
N TYR A 52 -11.29 -15.11 -7.20
CA TYR A 52 -11.63 -13.94 -6.39
C TYR A 52 -11.27 -14.10 -4.91
N LEU A 53 -10.62 -15.20 -4.51
CA LEU A 53 -10.27 -15.46 -3.10
C LEU A 53 -9.44 -14.36 -2.43
N THR A 54 -8.70 -13.56 -3.21
CA THR A 54 -7.90 -12.44 -2.70
C THR A 54 -8.62 -11.09 -2.75
N SER A 55 -9.87 -11.08 -3.22
CA SER A 55 -10.66 -9.85 -3.38
C SER A 55 -11.15 -9.34 -2.04
N SER A 56 -11.20 -8.02 -1.86
CA SER A 56 -11.84 -7.41 -0.71
C SER A 56 -13.35 -7.42 -0.92
N ILE A 57 -14.09 -7.76 0.13
CA ILE A 57 -15.54 -7.78 0.15
C ILE A 57 -16.02 -6.61 1.01
N THR A 58 -16.77 -5.69 0.40
CA THR A 58 -17.41 -4.58 1.11
C THR A 58 -18.92 -4.83 1.12
N PHE A 59 -19.53 -4.70 2.28
CA PHE A 59 -20.97 -4.77 2.44
C PHE A 59 -21.52 -3.37 2.70
N SER A 60 -22.62 -3.03 2.05
CA SER A 60 -23.33 -1.78 2.23
C SER A 60 -24.62 -1.96 3.01
N LEU A 61 -24.75 -1.23 4.09
CA LEU A 61 -26.01 -1.06 4.79
C LEU A 61 -26.97 -0.18 3.97
N LYS A 62 -28.27 -0.39 4.12
CA LYS A 62 -29.30 0.47 3.50
C LYS A 62 -29.13 1.92 3.96
N GLY A 63 -29.46 2.85 3.09
CA GLY A 63 -29.43 4.26 3.43
C GLY A 63 -30.43 4.64 4.51
N THR A 64 -31.57 3.94 4.56
CA THR A 64 -32.60 4.05 5.61
C THR A 64 -32.09 3.65 7.00
N ASP A 65 -31.04 2.80 7.06
CA ASP A 65 -30.41 2.33 8.30
C ASP A 65 -29.21 3.17 8.72
N SER A 66 -28.96 4.25 8.00
CA SER A 66 -27.84 5.16 8.26
C SER A 66 -28.33 6.60 8.43
N LEU A 67 -27.63 7.34 9.29
CA LEU A 67 -27.88 8.76 9.54
C LEU A 67 -26.60 9.55 9.25
N ILE A 68 -26.75 10.73 8.67
CA ILE A 68 -25.66 11.69 8.53
C ILE A 68 -25.93 12.89 9.42
N ARG A 69 -24.90 13.29 10.17
CA ARG A 69 -24.88 14.53 10.94
C ARG A 69 -23.69 15.36 10.51
N SER A 70 -23.96 16.60 10.16
CA SER A 70 -22.94 17.56 9.77
C SER A 70 -22.88 18.69 10.78
N SER A 71 -21.68 19.06 11.19
CA SER A 71 -21.42 20.20 12.08
C SER A 71 -20.20 20.98 11.58
N VAL A 72 -20.14 22.27 11.94
CA VAL A 72 -19.02 23.15 11.57
C VAL A 72 -18.23 23.48 12.83
N SER A 73 -16.90 23.40 12.73
CA SER A 73 -16.01 23.71 13.85
C SER A 73 -14.89 24.66 13.42
N SER A 74 -14.69 25.72 14.21
CA SER A 74 -13.60 26.69 14.05
C SER A 74 -12.27 26.24 14.68
N LEU A 75 -12.26 25.13 15.40
CA LEU A 75 -11.07 24.59 16.04
C LEU A 75 -10.00 24.18 15.02
N LYS A 76 -8.71 24.28 15.42
CA LYS A 76 -7.57 23.88 14.58
C LYS A 76 -7.21 22.39 14.75
N ASN A 77 -7.37 21.87 15.95
CA ASN A 77 -6.94 20.52 16.28
C ASN A 77 -7.98 19.47 15.89
N LYS A 78 -7.64 18.60 14.94
CA LYS A 78 -8.52 17.54 14.44
C LYS A 78 -9.08 16.64 15.54
N LYS A 79 -8.29 16.30 16.57
CA LYS A 79 -8.78 15.47 17.69
C LYS A 79 -9.85 16.17 18.50
N ASN A 80 -9.69 17.46 18.75
CA ASN A 80 -10.68 18.26 19.50
C ASN A 80 -11.96 18.47 18.68
N ILE A 81 -11.82 18.70 17.37
CA ILE A 81 -12.97 18.79 16.45
C ILE A 81 -13.82 17.53 16.54
N LEU A 82 -13.17 16.37 16.37
CA LEU A 82 -13.85 15.07 16.42
C LEU A 82 -14.48 14.82 17.79
N LYS A 83 -13.79 15.14 18.88
CA LYS A 83 -14.32 14.96 20.23
C LYS A 83 -15.61 15.77 20.44
N ILE A 84 -15.64 17.04 20.01
CA ILE A 84 -16.82 17.89 20.15
C ILE A 84 -17.97 17.36 19.29
N ALA A 85 -17.70 17.01 18.02
CA ALA A 85 -18.74 16.47 17.14
C ALA A 85 -19.33 15.15 17.68
N LEU A 86 -18.50 14.30 18.28
CA LEU A 86 -18.96 13.06 18.90
C LEU A 86 -19.76 13.34 20.19
N THR A 87 -19.34 14.30 21.02
CA THR A 87 -20.09 14.70 22.21
C THR A 87 -21.45 15.33 21.84
N ASP A 88 -21.49 16.15 20.79
CA ASP A 88 -22.75 16.74 20.29
C ASP A 88 -23.69 15.62 19.79
N LEU A 89 -23.17 14.66 19.07
CA LEU A 89 -23.95 13.50 18.66
C LEU A 89 -24.48 12.71 19.86
N GLU A 90 -23.64 12.45 20.87
CA GLU A 90 -24.02 11.72 22.08
C GLU A 90 -25.17 12.43 22.84
N THR A 91 -25.10 13.76 22.91
CA THR A 91 -26.12 14.59 23.60
C THR A 91 -27.44 14.62 22.84
N ASN A 92 -27.39 14.62 21.51
CA ASN A 92 -28.54 14.81 20.62
C ASN A 92 -29.02 13.54 19.92
N ALA A 93 -28.40 12.38 20.19
CA ALA A 93 -28.79 11.13 19.57
C ALA A 93 -30.07 10.58 20.23
N ALA A 94 -30.96 10.04 19.40
CA ALA A 94 -32.15 9.33 19.86
C ALA A 94 -31.86 7.96 20.50
N PHE A 95 -30.61 7.48 20.39
CA PHE A 95 -30.18 6.16 20.85
C PHE A 95 -28.96 6.26 21.76
N PRO A 96 -28.77 5.31 22.70
CA PRO A 96 -27.59 5.26 23.54
C PRO A 96 -26.30 5.20 22.71
N TRP A 97 -25.30 6.01 23.08
CA TRP A 97 -24.02 6.10 22.38
C TRP A 97 -23.34 4.74 22.12
N ASN A 98 -23.34 3.85 23.10
CA ASN A 98 -22.75 2.52 23.02
C ASN A 98 -23.45 1.58 22.01
N SER A 99 -24.65 1.95 21.55
CA SER A 99 -25.40 1.23 20.52
C SER A 99 -25.15 1.77 19.10
N LEU A 100 -24.31 2.78 18.95
CA LEU A 100 -24.01 3.40 17.66
C LEU A 100 -22.63 3.02 17.15
N ILE A 101 -22.52 2.89 15.83
CA ILE A 101 -21.26 2.83 15.09
C ILE A 101 -21.14 4.16 14.34
N VAL A 102 -20.04 4.88 14.57
CA VAL A 102 -19.84 6.22 14.00
C VAL A 102 -18.55 6.25 13.18
N ALA A 103 -18.66 6.73 11.95
CA ALA A 103 -17.52 6.95 11.06
C ALA A 103 -17.40 8.46 10.79
N PRO A 104 -16.43 9.15 11.40
CA PRO A 104 -16.24 10.58 11.21
C PRO A 104 -15.46 10.89 9.95
N ARG A 105 -15.86 11.94 9.24
CA ARG A 105 -15.12 12.52 8.12
C ARG A 105 -14.91 14.01 8.36
N LEU A 106 -13.65 14.43 8.21
CA LEU A 106 -13.29 15.85 8.26
C LEU A 106 -13.17 16.38 6.83
N GLY A 107 -13.93 17.44 6.55
CA GLY A 107 -13.82 18.22 5.33
C GLY A 107 -12.53 19.06 5.30
N LYS A 108 -12.32 19.74 4.20
CA LYS A 108 -11.26 20.74 4.09
C LYS A 108 -11.65 21.98 4.92
N ARG A 109 -10.66 22.64 5.47
CA ARG A 109 -10.87 23.92 6.16
C ARG A 109 -11.19 24.99 5.12
N ASN A 110 -12.28 25.75 5.36
CA ASN A 110 -12.69 26.85 4.49
C ASN A 110 -11.84 28.12 4.75
N GLU A 111 -12.05 29.15 3.94
CA GLU A 111 -11.35 30.44 4.05
C GLU A 111 -11.64 31.14 5.39
N ASN A 112 -12.81 30.92 5.96
CA ASN A 112 -13.20 31.45 7.28
C ASN A 112 -12.52 30.69 8.43
N GLY A 113 -11.69 29.72 8.13
CA GLY A 113 -10.99 28.91 9.13
C GLY A 113 -11.87 27.86 9.81
N GLU A 114 -12.99 27.50 9.22
CA GLU A 114 -13.90 26.47 9.72
C GLU A 114 -13.70 25.14 9.01
N THR A 115 -13.92 24.06 9.74
CA THR A 115 -13.84 22.69 9.22
C THR A 115 -15.21 22.04 9.34
N LEU A 116 -15.74 21.57 8.23
CA LEU A 116 -16.96 20.76 8.23
C LEU A 116 -16.64 19.36 8.74
N VAL A 117 -17.44 18.88 9.67
CA VAL A 117 -17.38 17.51 10.19
C VAL A 117 -18.65 16.80 9.79
N THR A 118 -18.51 15.68 9.12
CA THR A 118 -19.64 14.81 8.79
C THR A 118 -19.50 13.52 9.57
N LEU A 119 -20.49 13.17 10.36
CA LEU A 119 -20.58 11.91 11.10
C LEU A 119 -21.57 10.99 10.39
N TRP A 120 -21.09 9.85 9.97
CA TRP A 120 -21.91 8.76 9.44
C TRP A 120 -22.21 7.81 10.58
N VAL A 121 -23.46 7.52 10.79
CA VAL A 121 -23.94 6.83 12.00
C VAL A 121 -24.88 5.70 11.60
N THR A 122 -24.70 4.55 12.21
CA THR A 122 -25.66 3.43 12.13
C THR A 122 -25.80 2.75 13.48
N GLN A 123 -26.89 2.03 13.68
CA GLN A 123 -27.10 1.24 14.88
C GLN A 123 -26.26 -0.04 14.80
N LYS A 124 -25.57 -0.36 15.89
CA LYS A 124 -24.76 -1.57 16.00
C LYS A 124 -25.61 -2.83 15.82
N ALA A 125 -26.79 -2.87 16.44
CA ALA A 125 -27.71 -4.01 16.32
C ALA A 125 -28.16 -4.27 14.89
N THR A 126 -28.43 -3.21 14.11
CA THR A 126 -28.78 -3.34 12.69
C THR A 126 -27.61 -3.90 11.89
N ALA A 127 -26.41 -3.34 12.07
CA ALA A 127 -25.23 -3.84 11.38
C ALA A 127 -24.92 -5.32 11.72
N GLU A 128 -25.03 -5.69 12.98
CA GLU A 128 -24.82 -7.08 13.44
C GLU A 128 -25.87 -8.03 12.88
N HIS A 129 -27.12 -7.61 12.80
CA HIS A 129 -28.19 -8.40 12.22
C HIS A 129 -27.93 -8.69 10.73
N GLU A 130 -27.64 -7.66 9.95
CA GLU A 130 -27.38 -7.79 8.53
C GLU A 130 -26.14 -8.65 8.24
N ILE A 131 -25.08 -8.48 9.05
CA ILE A 131 -23.87 -9.34 8.95
C ILE A 131 -24.19 -10.79 9.27
N ALA A 132 -25.03 -11.04 10.27
CA ALA A 132 -25.42 -12.41 10.62
C ALA A 132 -26.20 -13.10 9.47
N LEU A 133 -26.99 -12.34 8.71
CA LEU A 133 -27.66 -12.85 7.53
C LEU A 133 -26.66 -13.20 6.42
N LEU A 134 -25.69 -12.35 6.17
CA LEU A 134 -24.62 -12.63 5.20
C LEU A 134 -23.78 -13.85 5.59
N HIS A 135 -23.51 -14.03 6.87
CA HIS A 135 -22.75 -15.19 7.35
C HIS A 135 -23.51 -16.52 7.09
N LYS A 136 -24.85 -16.53 7.16
CA LYS A 136 -25.65 -17.70 6.79
C LYS A 136 -25.45 -18.05 5.32
N ALA A 137 -25.35 -17.04 4.45
CA ALA A 137 -25.01 -17.21 3.04
C ALA A 137 -23.52 -17.45 2.77
N ARG A 138 -22.68 -17.62 3.80
CA ARG A 138 -21.21 -17.76 3.73
C ARG A 138 -20.48 -16.57 3.08
N ILE A 139 -21.06 -15.39 3.19
CA ILE A 139 -20.41 -14.14 2.79
C ILE A 139 -19.80 -13.49 4.02
N PHE A 140 -18.50 -13.23 3.96
CA PHE A 140 -17.73 -12.64 5.05
C PHE A 140 -17.13 -11.30 4.62
N PRO A 141 -17.83 -10.17 4.85
CA PRO A 141 -17.34 -8.85 4.45
C PRO A 141 -16.09 -8.46 5.24
N ASP A 142 -15.15 -7.81 4.56
CA ASP A 142 -13.96 -7.21 5.18
C ASP A 142 -14.24 -5.82 5.74
N ALA A 143 -15.19 -5.10 5.11
CA ALA A 143 -15.57 -3.74 5.49
C ALA A 143 -17.08 -3.52 5.35
N ILE A 144 -17.58 -2.58 6.13
CA ILE A 144 -18.98 -2.14 6.07
C ILE A 144 -19.01 -0.68 5.67
N SER A 145 -19.87 -0.36 4.73
CA SER A 145 -20.23 1.00 4.32
C SER A 145 -21.75 1.22 4.47
N CYS A 146 -22.26 2.30 3.94
CA CYS A 146 -23.69 2.51 3.73
C CYS A 146 -23.93 3.10 2.34
N GLN A 147 -25.10 2.84 1.79
CA GLN A 147 -25.44 3.23 0.42
C GLN A 147 -25.18 4.72 0.13
N PRO A 148 -25.55 5.68 0.98
CA PRO A 148 -25.25 7.09 0.71
C PRO A 148 -23.76 7.40 0.62
N ALA A 149 -22.91 6.71 1.39
CA ALA A 149 -21.46 6.86 1.32
C ALA A 149 -20.89 6.26 0.03
N ASP A 150 -21.45 5.16 -0.42
CA ASP A 150 -21.06 4.49 -1.67
C ASP A 150 -21.38 5.35 -2.88
N ILE A 151 -22.62 5.88 -2.94
CA ILE A 151 -23.08 6.80 -3.98
C ILE A 151 -22.21 8.06 -4.01
N PHE A 152 -21.93 8.64 -2.83
CA PHE A 152 -21.05 9.80 -2.73
C PHE A 152 -19.65 9.50 -3.25
N SER A 153 -19.10 8.35 -2.92
CA SER A 153 -17.77 7.94 -3.39
C SER A 153 -17.71 7.81 -4.92
N LEU A 154 -18.77 7.29 -5.51
CA LEU A 154 -18.88 7.21 -6.96
C LEU A 154 -19.03 8.61 -7.59
N ALA A 155 -19.88 9.48 -7.02
CA ALA A 155 -20.06 10.86 -7.48
C ALA A 155 -18.75 11.66 -7.49
N GLN A 156 -17.86 11.41 -6.52
CA GLN A 156 -16.53 12.05 -6.46
C GLN A 156 -15.58 11.67 -7.60
N GLN A 157 -15.91 10.69 -8.43
CA GLN A 157 -15.11 10.30 -9.60
C GLN A 157 -15.74 10.77 -10.92
N THR A 158 -16.85 11.45 -10.85
CA THR A 158 -17.58 12.01 -11.99
C THR A 158 -17.35 13.53 -12.10
N PRO A 159 -17.80 14.17 -13.16
CA PRO A 159 -17.77 15.63 -13.28
C PRO A 159 -18.45 16.38 -12.13
N LEU A 160 -19.36 15.74 -11.38
CA LEU A 160 -20.00 16.32 -10.19
C LEU A 160 -18.99 16.79 -9.12
N LYS A 161 -17.83 16.17 -9.06
CA LYS A 161 -16.74 16.59 -8.15
C LYS A 161 -16.29 18.03 -8.39
N ALA A 162 -16.41 18.54 -9.61
CA ALA A 162 -15.99 19.89 -9.96
C ALA A 162 -17.04 20.94 -9.56
N LEU A 163 -18.27 20.54 -9.25
CA LEU A 163 -19.31 21.44 -8.84
C LEU A 163 -19.13 21.87 -7.38
N PRO A 164 -19.29 23.17 -7.06
CA PRO A 164 -19.20 23.66 -5.70
C PRO A 164 -20.31 23.11 -4.80
N ALA A 165 -21.49 22.92 -5.36
CA ALA A 165 -22.62 22.26 -4.71
C ALA A 165 -23.49 21.53 -5.75
N TYR A 166 -24.08 20.42 -5.34
CA TYR A 166 -25.03 19.67 -6.16
C TYR A 166 -26.03 18.90 -5.31
N PHE A 167 -27.21 18.69 -5.87
CA PHE A 167 -28.21 17.79 -5.34
C PHE A 167 -28.32 16.58 -6.25
N LEU A 168 -28.14 15.39 -5.69
CA LEU A 168 -28.15 14.13 -6.42
C LEU A 168 -29.28 13.24 -5.93
N VAL A 169 -30.11 12.76 -6.85
CA VAL A 169 -31.11 11.74 -6.61
C VAL A 169 -30.65 10.45 -7.26
N TYR A 170 -30.41 9.45 -6.47
CA TYR A 170 -30.03 8.12 -6.90
C TYR A 170 -31.16 7.15 -6.59
N THR A 171 -31.63 6.44 -7.61
CA THR A 171 -32.62 5.38 -7.43
C THR A 171 -31.96 4.02 -7.59
N GLY A 172 -31.83 3.31 -6.48
CA GLY A 172 -31.33 1.96 -6.43
C GLY A 172 -32.45 0.93 -6.57
N SER A 173 -32.12 -0.34 -6.34
CA SER A 173 -33.05 -1.45 -6.46
C SER A 173 -34.11 -1.47 -5.35
N SER A 174 -33.76 -1.03 -4.14
CA SER A 174 -34.64 -1.09 -2.96
C SER A 174 -34.99 0.28 -2.36
N GLU A 175 -34.18 1.27 -2.61
CA GLU A 175 -34.38 2.59 -2.04
C GLU A 175 -33.94 3.72 -2.98
N THR A 176 -34.51 4.91 -2.76
CA THR A 176 -34.09 6.14 -3.40
C THR A 176 -33.33 6.99 -2.38
N THR A 177 -32.17 7.45 -2.74
CA THR A 177 -31.29 8.29 -1.88
C THR A 177 -31.10 9.67 -2.48
N CYS A 178 -31.43 10.70 -1.69
CA CYS A 178 -31.10 12.08 -1.98
C CYS A 178 -29.82 12.49 -1.24
N LEU A 179 -28.87 13.06 -1.97
CA LEU A 179 -27.65 13.61 -1.40
C LEU A 179 -27.52 15.08 -1.76
N PHE A 180 -27.32 15.93 -0.75
CA PHE A 180 -26.87 17.29 -0.96
C PHE A 180 -25.39 17.41 -0.56
N VAL A 181 -24.58 17.81 -1.51
CA VAL A 181 -23.12 17.89 -1.38
C VAL A 181 -22.67 19.31 -1.63
N GLN A 182 -21.81 19.84 -0.75
CA GLN A 182 -21.14 21.12 -0.89
C GLN A 182 -19.65 20.98 -0.65
N ASN A 183 -18.83 21.55 -1.52
CA ASN A 183 -17.37 21.55 -1.40
C ASN A 183 -16.78 20.15 -1.14
N GLY A 184 -17.35 19.13 -1.78
CA GLY A 184 -16.92 17.73 -1.65
C GLY A 184 -17.27 17.09 -0.29
N SER A 185 -18.25 17.61 0.43
CA SER A 185 -18.74 17.05 1.68
C SER A 185 -20.26 16.91 1.64
N VAL A 186 -20.77 15.79 2.15
CA VAL A 186 -22.23 15.56 2.24
C VAL A 186 -22.77 16.34 3.42
N LEU A 187 -23.73 17.22 3.17
CA LEU A 187 -24.42 17.99 4.19
C LEU A 187 -25.74 17.35 4.60
N VAL A 188 -26.49 16.85 3.60
CA VAL A 188 -27.77 16.18 3.81
C VAL A 188 -27.78 14.86 3.06
N SER A 189 -28.26 13.82 3.71
CA SER A 189 -28.62 12.56 3.06
C SER A 189 -29.94 12.09 3.61
N ARG A 190 -30.78 11.66 2.72
CA ARG A 190 -32.07 11.05 3.05
C ARG A 190 -32.36 9.92 2.11
N SER A 191 -32.67 8.76 2.67
CA SER A 191 -33.05 7.57 1.90
C SER A 191 -34.46 7.13 2.27
N PHE A 192 -35.19 6.63 1.31
CA PHE A 192 -36.55 6.11 1.48
C PHE A 192 -36.78 4.91 0.59
N CYS A 193 -37.59 3.96 1.06
CA CYS A 193 -37.85 2.70 0.36
C CYS A 193 -38.57 2.92 -0.97
N ASN A 194 -38.19 2.15 -2.00
CA ASN A 194 -38.88 2.09 -3.29
C ASN A 194 -40.04 1.07 -3.25
N PRO A 195 -41.03 1.20 -4.11
CA PRO A 195 -41.53 2.38 -4.81
C PRO A 195 -42.94 2.75 -4.30
N THR A 196 -43.11 3.98 -3.94
CA THR A 196 -44.45 4.54 -3.77
C THR A 196 -44.53 5.88 -4.47
N LYS A 197 -45.74 6.28 -4.93
CA LYS A 197 -46.04 7.65 -5.39
C LYS A 197 -45.56 8.71 -4.39
N LYS A 198 -45.34 8.32 -3.13
CA LYS A 198 -44.86 9.11 -2.05
C LYS A 198 -43.38 9.56 -2.19
N ASN A 199 -42.58 8.81 -2.95
CA ASN A 199 -41.14 9.15 -3.11
C ASN A 199 -40.91 10.49 -3.79
N SER A 200 -41.82 10.93 -4.68
CA SER A 200 -41.76 12.24 -5.30
C SER A 200 -41.87 13.38 -4.28
N ASP A 201 -42.82 13.25 -3.35
CA ASP A 201 -43.02 14.25 -2.31
C ASP A 201 -41.89 14.25 -1.29
N ASP A 202 -41.30 13.09 -1.00
CA ASP A 202 -40.11 12.98 -0.16
C ASP A 202 -38.86 13.62 -0.78
N ILE A 203 -38.69 13.51 -2.11
CA ILE A 203 -37.61 14.20 -2.84
C ILE A 203 -37.82 15.72 -2.76
N LEU A 204 -39.05 16.19 -3.06
CA LEU A 204 -39.40 17.60 -2.99
C LEU A 204 -39.21 18.18 -1.57
N THR A 205 -39.71 17.49 -0.56
CA THR A 205 -39.53 17.86 0.84
C THR A 205 -38.06 17.96 1.24
N THR A 206 -37.23 17.02 0.73
CA THR A 206 -35.79 17.02 0.99
C THR A 206 -35.11 18.20 0.31
N LEU A 207 -35.50 18.53 -0.92
CA LEU A 207 -34.98 19.68 -1.65
C LEU A 207 -35.39 21.00 -0.99
N ASP A 208 -36.66 21.13 -0.54
CA ASP A 208 -37.16 22.30 0.16
C ASP A 208 -36.43 22.48 1.50
N TYR A 209 -36.20 21.41 2.24
CA TYR A 209 -35.37 21.44 3.45
C TYR A 209 -33.95 21.95 3.15
N VAL A 210 -33.34 21.51 2.04
CA VAL A 210 -32.00 21.99 1.64
C VAL A 210 -32.02 23.47 1.31
N LYS A 211 -33.04 23.96 0.57
CA LYS A 211 -33.16 25.36 0.21
C LYS A 211 -33.39 26.26 1.46
N GLU A 212 -34.19 25.80 2.39
CA GLU A 212 -34.47 26.54 3.65
C GLU A 212 -33.25 26.54 4.58
N THR A 213 -32.55 25.40 4.70
CA THR A 213 -31.41 25.28 5.62
C THR A 213 -30.14 25.94 5.08
N TYR A 214 -29.99 25.99 3.76
CA TYR A 214 -28.81 26.51 3.07
C TYR A 214 -29.17 27.56 2.01
N PRO A 215 -29.82 28.67 2.40
CA PRO A 215 -30.39 29.66 1.45
C PRO A 215 -29.33 30.39 0.61
N THR A 216 -28.08 30.38 1.05
CA THR A 216 -26.96 31.02 0.32
C THR A 216 -26.41 30.17 -0.83
N ILE A 217 -26.90 28.94 -1.00
CA ILE A 217 -26.40 28.02 -2.01
C ILE A 217 -27.38 27.96 -3.17
N GLU A 218 -26.93 28.43 -4.33
CA GLU A 218 -27.69 28.29 -5.58
C GLU A 218 -27.46 26.91 -6.21
N LEU A 219 -28.51 26.11 -6.29
CA LEU A 219 -28.54 24.88 -7.05
C LEU A 219 -28.93 25.20 -8.50
N THR A 220 -28.10 24.84 -9.44
CA THR A 220 -28.35 25.08 -10.89
C THR A 220 -29.12 23.94 -11.54
N ALA A 221 -29.05 22.74 -10.97
CA ALA A 221 -29.71 21.55 -11.49
C ALA A 221 -29.86 20.50 -10.40
N ILE A 222 -30.73 19.54 -10.65
CA ILE A 222 -30.83 18.30 -9.89
C ILE A 222 -30.24 17.18 -10.75
N HIS A 223 -29.23 16.53 -10.20
CA HIS A 223 -28.57 15.41 -10.85
C HIS A 223 -29.29 14.10 -10.51
N THR A 224 -29.52 13.24 -11.48
CA THR A 224 -30.28 12.01 -11.29
C THR A 224 -29.52 10.82 -11.83
N VAL A 225 -29.65 9.67 -11.14
CA VAL A 225 -29.18 8.36 -11.61
C VAL A 225 -30.36 7.40 -11.52
N GLN A 226 -30.71 6.80 -12.65
CA GLN A 226 -31.76 5.78 -12.74
C GLN A 226 -33.14 6.22 -12.22
N LEU A 227 -33.51 7.47 -12.47
CA LEU A 227 -34.81 7.97 -12.07
C LEU A 227 -35.89 7.37 -12.99
N PRO A 228 -36.92 6.67 -12.44
CA PRO A 228 -38.02 6.17 -13.24
C PRO A 228 -38.72 7.27 -14.03
N GLU A 229 -39.10 7.01 -15.28
CA GLU A 229 -39.70 8.03 -16.18
C GLU A 229 -40.96 8.67 -15.64
N GLU A 230 -41.78 7.94 -14.89
CA GLU A 230 -42.98 8.50 -14.25
C GLU A 230 -42.62 9.50 -13.18
N LEU A 231 -41.62 9.17 -12.36
CA LEU A 231 -41.13 10.04 -11.30
C LEU A 231 -40.41 11.27 -11.88
N LYS A 232 -39.66 11.09 -12.96
CA LYS A 232 -39.01 12.16 -13.69
C LYS A 232 -40.01 13.17 -14.23
N LYS A 233 -41.02 12.74 -14.93
CA LYS A 233 -42.10 13.60 -15.46
C LYS A 233 -42.82 14.36 -14.36
N TYR A 234 -43.09 13.71 -13.23
CA TYR A 234 -43.69 14.38 -12.09
C TYR A 234 -42.81 15.47 -11.50
N LEU A 235 -41.53 15.17 -11.32
CA LEU A 235 -40.57 16.13 -10.78
C LEU A 235 -40.33 17.29 -11.76
N GLU A 236 -40.26 17.05 -13.06
CA GLU A 236 -40.14 18.11 -14.09
C GLU A 236 -41.35 19.10 -14.07
N GLN A 237 -42.53 18.61 -13.75
CA GLN A 237 -43.73 19.48 -13.61
C GLN A 237 -43.71 20.34 -12.33
N LYS A 238 -43.08 19.86 -11.27
CA LYS A 238 -43.11 20.52 -9.94
C LYS A 238 -41.86 21.36 -9.66
N LEU A 239 -40.75 21.05 -10.32
CA LEU A 239 -39.46 21.68 -10.09
C LEU A 239 -39.20 22.80 -11.10
N SER A 240 -38.64 23.90 -10.62
CA SER A 240 -38.08 24.97 -11.46
C SER A 240 -36.67 24.69 -11.93
N LEU A 241 -36.02 23.64 -11.42
CA LEU A 241 -34.66 23.26 -11.73
C LEU A 241 -34.64 22.14 -12.77
N PRO A 242 -33.70 22.16 -13.72
CA PRO A 242 -33.56 21.09 -14.71
C PRO A 242 -33.07 19.78 -14.06
N LEU A 243 -33.57 18.65 -14.57
CA LEU A 243 -33.09 17.33 -14.20
C LEU A 243 -32.01 16.90 -15.19
N ILE A 244 -30.81 16.58 -14.68
CA ILE A 244 -29.67 16.16 -15.46
C ILE A 244 -29.33 14.72 -15.14
N SER A 245 -29.46 13.83 -16.11
CA SER A 245 -29.10 12.41 -15.95
C SER A 245 -27.58 12.20 -15.90
N CYS A 246 -27.09 11.50 -14.88
CA CYS A 246 -25.69 11.18 -14.68
C CYS A 246 -25.33 9.77 -15.18
N GLN A 247 -25.42 9.56 -16.49
CA GLN A 247 -25.11 8.27 -17.13
C GLN A 247 -23.67 7.79 -16.90
N THR A 248 -22.72 8.71 -16.67
CA THR A 248 -21.32 8.37 -16.36
C THR A 248 -21.15 7.57 -15.08
N MET A 249 -22.17 7.56 -14.21
CA MET A 249 -22.15 6.78 -12.97
C MET A 249 -22.52 5.30 -13.16
N THR A 250 -22.98 4.89 -14.34
CA THR A 250 -23.49 3.54 -14.60
C THR A 250 -22.44 2.57 -15.16
N PHE A 251 -21.19 2.95 -15.25
CA PHE A 251 -20.12 2.15 -15.89
C PHE A 251 -20.44 1.71 -17.33
N GLY A 252 -21.37 2.38 -18.00
CA GLY A 252 -21.80 2.02 -19.34
C GLY A 252 -22.72 0.80 -19.39
N LEU A 253 -23.25 0.36 -18.25
CA LEU A 253 -24.24 -0.73 -18.19
C LEU A 253 -25.60 -0.27 -18.72
N GLU A 254 -26.35 -1.23 -19.22
CA GLU A 254 -27.73 -1.01 -19.60
C GLU A 254 -28.60 -0.69 -18.38
N GLU A 255 -29.72 -0.01 -18.62
CA GLU A 255 -30.57 0.49 -17.57
C GLU A 255 -31.11 -0.64 -16.67
N GLU A 256 -31.47 -1.77 -17.27
CA GLU A 256 -31.98 -2.94 -16.56
C GLU A 256 -30.93 -3.60 -15.68
N GLU A 257 -29.70 -3.77 -16.17
CA GLU A 257 -28.58 -4.31 -15.39
C GLU A 257 -28.21 -3.39 -14.22
N TRP A 258 -28.19 -2.08 -14.48
CA TRP A 258 -27.93 -1.11 -13.43
C TRP A 258 -29.04 -1.10 -12.38
N ALA A 259 -30.30 -1.11 -12.77
CA ALA A 259 -31.43 -1.16 -11.85
C ALA A 259 -31.35 -2.38 -10.90
N ASN A 260 -30.82 -3.49 -11.41
CA ASN A 260 -30.68 -4.72 -10.64
C ASN A 260 -29.43 -4.72 -9.73
N TYR A 261 -28.29 -4.24 -10.19
CA TYR A 261 -27.00 -4.41 -9.52
C TYR A 261 -26.28 -3.10 -9.19
N GLY A 262 -26.84 -1.95 -9.50
CA GLY A 262 -26.21 -0.64 -9.31
C GLY A 262 -25.75 -0.40 -7.87
N ASP A 263 -26.55 -0.82 -6.89
CA ASP A 263 -26.20 -0.70 -5.48
C ASP A 263 -24.95 -1.54 -5.14
N ALA A 264 -24.88 -2.78 -5.58
CA ALA A 264 -23.73 -3.64 -5.36
C ALA A 264 -22.48 -3.16 -6.11
N ILE A 265 -22.67 -2.58 -7.30
CA ILE A 265 -21.59 -1.98 -8.10
C ILE A 265 -21.02 -0.74 -7.41
N THR A 266 -21.88 0.17 -6.90
CA THR A 266 -21.43 1.35 -6.14
C THR A 266 -20.67 0.95 -4.88
N THR A 267 -21.12 -0.10 -4.19
CA THR A 267 -20.43 -0.66 -3.01
C THR A 267 -19.08 -1.25 -3.36
N ALA A 268 -19.00 -2.04 -4.45
CA ALA A 268 -17.71 -2.57 -4.92
C ALA A 268 -16.74 -1.45 -5.28
N TYR A 269 -17.25 -0.39 -5.93
CA TYR A 269 -16.45 0.78 -6.29
C TYR A 269 -15.97 1.56 -5.06
N HIS A 270 -16.84 1.73 -4.07
CA HIS A 270 -16.49 2.33 -2.78
C HIS A 270 -15.34 1.57 -2.13
N GLY A 271 -15.44 0.25 -1.99
CA GLY A 271 -14.37 -0.59 -1.43
C GLY A 271 -13.06 -0.55 -2.22
N ALA A 272 -13.16 -0.31 -3.55
CA ALA A 272 -12.02 -0.19 -4.45
C ALA A 272 -11.29 1.15 -4.35
N SER A 273 -11.97 2.19 -3.88
CA SER A 273 -11.46 3.55 -3.83
C SER A 273 -10.66 3.81 -2.55
N ARG A 274 -9.49 4.46 -2.69
CA ARG A 274 -8.64 4.78 -1.54
C ARG A 274 -9.24 5.94 -0.72
N GLY A 275 -9.21 5.81 0.61
CA GLY A 275 -9.67 6.86 1.53
C GLY A 275 -11.19 6.99 1.60
N THR A 276 -11.91 5.95 1.20
CA THR A 276 -13.36 5.86 1.35
C THR A 276 -13.77 5.70 2.81
N LEU A 277 -14.98 6.14 3.10
CA LEU A 277 -15.54 6.08 4.43
C LEU A 277 -16.09 4.68 4.68
N THR A 278 -15.47 3.96 5.60
CA THR A 278 -15.98 2.69 6.13
C THR A 278 -16.28 2.83 7.61
N PHE A 279 -17.29 2.12 8.09
CA PHE A 279 -17.57 2.11 9.51
C PHE A 279 -16.42 1.41 10.27
N PRO A 280 -16.01 1.93 11.46
CA PRO A 280 -14.98 1.34 12.29
C PRO A 280 -15.48 0.09 13.03
N TYR A 281 -16.17 -0.77 12.31
CA TYR A 281 -16.68 -2.05 12.78
C TYR A 281 -15.99 -3.14 11.95
N ASN A 282 -15.25 -4.00 12.63
CA ASN A 282 -14.57 -5.09 11.94
C ASN A 282 -15.39 -6.39 12.10
N PRO A 283 -16.15 -6.80 11.08
CA PRO A 283 -16.98 -7.99 11.14
C PRO A 283 -16.16 -9.27 11.33
N VAL A 284 -14.90 -9.26 10.93
CA VAL A 284 -13.99 -10.41 11.04
C VAL A 284 -13.75 -10.82 12.48
N PHE A 285 -13.61 -9.87 13.40
CA PHE A 285 -13.28 -10.18 14.80
C PHE A 285 -14.48 -10.61 15.66
N ASN A 286 -15.68 -10.40 15.16
CA ASN A 286 -16.91 -10.70 15.92
C ASN A 286 -17.49 -12.10 15.63
N CYS A 287 -16.92 -12.86 14.71
CA CYS A 287 -17.39 -14.20 14.34
C CYS A 287 -16.21 -15.16 14.10
N ALA A 288 -16.23 -16.32 14.76
CA ALA A 288 -15.17 -17.33 14.64
C ALA A 288 -15.03 -17.89 13.19
N GLU A 289 -16.12 -17.97 12.46
CA GLU A 289 -16.10 -18.43 11.07
C GLU A 289 -15.46 -17.40 10.14
N SER A 290 -15.76 -16.10 10.34
CA SER A 290 -15.11 -15.00 9.65
C SER A 290 -13.61 -14.98 9.91
N GLN A 291 -13.19 -15.22 11.15
CA GLN A 291 -11.77 -15.33 11.52
C GLN A 291 -11.07 -16.47 10.79
N LYS A 292 -11.71 -17.66 10.73
CA LYS A 292 -11.16 -18.81 9.98
C LYS A 292 -11.04 -18.49 8.49
N HIS A 293 -12.04 -17.85 7.91
CA HIS A 293 -12.04 -17.47 6.50
C HIS A 293 -10.92 -16.45 6.23
N TRP A 294 -10.80 -15.44 7.08
CA TRP A 294 -9.74 -14.43 6.99
C TRP A 294 -8.34 -15.05 7.13
N LEU A 295 -8.14 -15.98 8.09
CA LEU A 295 -6.88 -16.69 8.26
C LEU A 295 -6.52 -17.52 7.03
N LYS A 296 -7.47 -18.26 6.45
CA LYS A 296 -7.24 -19.02 5.21
C LYS A 296 -6.83 -18.11 4.06
N ARG A 297 -7.52 -16.98 3.90
CA ARG A 297 -7.23 -15.97 2.88
C ARG A 297 -5.85 -15.33 3.08
N SER A 298 -5.54 -14.93 4.32
CA SER A 298 -4.25 -14.34 4.66
C SER A 298 -3.11 -15.33 4.42
N ALA A 299 -3.27 -16.59 4.83
CA ALA A 299 -2.30 -17.65 4.57
C ALA A 299 -2.06 -17.86 3.07
N PHE A 300 -3.12 -17.81 2.26
CA PHE A 300 -3.01 -17.91 0.80
C PHE A 300 -2.27 -16.73 0.17
N ILE A 301 -2.52 -15.51 0.64
CA ILE A 301 -1.81 -14.30 0.20
C ILE A 301 -0.34 -14.36 0.58
N ILE A 302 -0.04 -14.72 1.85
CA ILE A 302 1.33 -14.88 2.34
C ILE A 302 2.06 -15.97 1.55
N GLY A 303 1.40 -17.10 1.29
CA GLY A 303 1.97 -18.18 0.48
C GLY A 303 2.33 -17.73 -0.94
N LYS A 304 1.44 -16.96 -1.60
CA LYS A 304 1.73 -16.39 -2.92
C LYS A 304 2.90 -15.38 -2.88
N LEU A 305 2.95 -14.51 -1.88
CA LEU A 305 4.04 -13.56 -1.72
C LEU A 305 5.38 -14.25 -1.44
N ALA A 306 5.38 -15.28 -0.61
CA ALA A 306 6.56 -16.11 -0.34
C ALA A 306 7.05 -16.80 -1.61
N LEU A 307 6.14 -17.38 -2.41
CA LEU A 307 6.48 -18.00 -3.69
C LEU A 307 7.10 -16.99 -4.67
N LEU A 308 6.49 -15.81 -4.82
CA LEU A 308 7.01 -14.73 -5.65
C LEU A 308 8.40 -14.28 -5.18
N SER A 309 8.56 -14.09 -3.87
CA SER A 309 9.87 -13.74 -3.28
C SER A 309 10.93 -14.78 -3.58
N THR A 310 10.60 -16.06 -3.46
CA THR A 310 11.53 -17.16 -3.77
C THR A 310 11.92 -17.15 -5.25
N ILE A 311 10.96 -16.89 -6.16
CA ILE A 311 11.24 -16.76 -7.60
C ILE A 311 12.18 -15.58 -7.88
N PHE A 312 11.93 -14.41 -7.26
CA PHE A 312 12.78 -13.23 -7.45
C PHE A 312 14.20 -13.44 -6.91
N VAL A 313 14.33 -14.06 -5.74
CA VAL A 313 15.63 -14.40 -5.15
C VAL A 313 16.36 -15.41 -6.04
N GLY A 314 15.66 -16.42 -6.53
CA GLY A 314 16.21 -17.41 -7.46
C GLY A 314 16.70 -16.76 -8.76
N LEU A 315 15.87 -15.92 -9.40
CA LEU A 315 16.24 -15.17 -10.60
C LEU A 315 17.42 -14.23 -10.36
N GLY A 316 17.40 -13.49 -9.25
CA GLY A 316 18.49 -12.60 -8.86
C GLY A 316 19.81 -13.35 -8.65
N SER A 317 19.74 -14.51 -8.01
CA SER A 317 20.92 -15.37 -7.79
C SER A 317 21.48 -15.94 -9.11
N THR A 318 20.61 -16.38 -10.02
CA THR A 318 21.04 -16.90 -11.33
C THR A 318 21.65 -15.80 -12.21
N LEU A 319 21.06 -14.60 -12.23
CA LEU A 319 21.62 -13.44 -12.94
C LEU A 319 22.97 -13.02 -12.36
N ARG A 320 23.11 -13.03 -11.03
CA ARG A 320 24.38 -12.72 -10.36
C ARG A 320 25.45 -13.76 -10.72
N LEU A 321 25.11 -15.04 -10.67
CA LEU A 321 26.02 -16.12 -11.07
C LEU A 321 26.42 -15.99 -12.52
N ALA A 322 25.50 -15.70 -13.43
CA ALA A 322 25.79 -15.46 -14.84
C ALA A 322 26.71 -14.25 -15.05
N SER A 323 26.49 -13.15 -14.33
CA SER A 323 27.36 -11.98 -14.39
C SER A 323 28.77 -12.25 -13.87
N ILE A 324 28.89 -12.97 -12.74
CA ILE A 324 30.19 -13.38 -12.21
C ILE A 324 30.90 -14.32 -13.20
N SER A 325 30.20 -15.30 -13.72
CA SER A 325 30.73 -16.21 -14.71
C SER A 325 31.22 -15.50 -15.98
N HIS A 326 30.49 -14.47 -16.44
CA HIS A 326 30.89 -13.65 -17.56
C HIS A 326 32.18 -12.87 -17.28
N ARG A 327 32.26 -12.18 -16.15
CA ARG A 327 33.46 -11.43 -15.74
C ARG A 327 34.69 -12.35 -15.57
N VAL A 328 34.50 -13.50 -14.94
CA VAL A 328 35.57 -14.47 -14.77
C VAL A 328 36.10 -14.93 -16.14
N ARG A 329 35.22 -15.15 -17.12
CA ARG A 329 35.64 -15.50 -18.50
C ARG A 329 36.39 -14.39 -19.22
N GLU A 330 35.94 -13.15 -19.06
CA GLU A 330 36.63 -11.98 -19.62
C GLU A 330 38.03 -11.84 -19.04
N HIS A 331 38.18 -11.95 -17.71
CA HIS A 331 39.48 -11.89 -17.05
C HIS A 331 40.35 -13.09 -17.44
N PHE A 332 39.77 -14.28 -17.57
CA PHE A 332 40.52 -15.46 -18.02
C PHE A 332 41.05 -15.27 -19.45
N ALA A 333 40.25 -14.72 -20.36
CA ALA A 333 40.66 -14.44 -21.73
C ALA A 333 41.82 -13.42 -21.81
N LEU A 334 41.86 -12.47 -20.86
CA LEU A 334 42.95 -11.49 -20.77
C LEU A 334 44.24 -12.11 -20.24
N VAL A 335 44.15 -13.05 -19.29
CA VAL A 335 45.32 -13.67 -18.63
C VAL A 335 45.88 -14.84 -19.44
N CYS A 336 45.03 -15.55 -20.17
CA CYS A 336 45.43 -16.75 -20.97
C CYS A 336 45.00 -16.63 -22.43
N PRO A 337 45.60 -15.70 -23.22
CA PRO A 337 45.18 -15.44 -24.61
C PRO A 337 45.41 -16.60 -25.56
N GLU A 338 46.29 -17.54 -25.21
CA GLU A 338 46.64 -18.69 -26.05
C GLU A 338 45.62 -19.85 -26.00
N THR A 339 44.70 -19.83 -25.04
CA THR A 339 43.68 -20.87 -24.93
C THR A 339 42.53 -20.65 -25.90
N LYS A 340 42.50 -21.46 -26.97
CA LYS A 340 41.46 -21.41 -28.03
C LYS A 340 40.02 -21.71 -27.56
N LYS A 341 39.82 -22.25 -26.36
CA LYS A 341 38.47 -22.56 -25.81
C LYS A 341 38.37 -22.13 -24.37
N ILE A 342 37.52 -21.10 -24.12
CA ILE A 342 37.19 -20.70 -22.77
C ILE A 342 36.30 -21.77 -22.11
N PRO A 343 36.69 -22.31 -20.92
CA PRO A 343 35.89 -23.32 -20.24
C PRO A 343 34.50 -22.81 -19.88
N ARG A 344 33.48 -23.66 -20.03
CA ARG A 344 32.08 -23.29 -19.76
C ARG A 344 31.71 -23.31 -18.27
N SER A 345 32.51 -23.94 -17.41
CA SER A 345 32.27 -24.05 -15.97
C SER A 345 33.39 -23.38 -15.16
N LEU A 346 33.04 -22.87 -13.96
CA LEU A 346 34.02 -22.32 -13.02
C LEU A 346 35.14 -23.31 -12.70
N ARG A 347 34.81 -24.59 -12.52
CA ARG A 347 35.78 -25.66 -12.26
C ARG A 347 36.73 -25.85 -13.43
N GLY A 348 36.20 -25.78 -14.65
CA GLY A 348 37.06 -25.85 -15.86
C GLY A 348 37.98 -24.64 -16.02
N VAL A 349 37.56 -23.46 -15.55
CA VAL A 349 38.40 -22.24 -15.49
C VAL A 349 39.50 -22.43 -14.44
N GLU A 350 39.19 -23.00 -13.29
CA GLU A 350 40.11 -23.27 -12.20
C GLU A 350 41.17 -24.31 -12.62
N GLU A 351 40.73 -25.39 -13.28
CA GLU A 351 41.63 -26.41 -13.85
C GLU A 351 42.54 -25.84 -14.96
N ALA A 352 41.97 -24.99 -15.83
CA ALA A 352 42.76 -24.36 -16.91
C ALA A 352 43.74 -23.32 -16.38
N LEU A 353 43.38 -22.56 -15.33
CA LEU A 353 44.30 -21.68 -14.64
C LEU A 353 45.43 -22.45 -13.95
N HIS A 354 45.12 -23.59 -13.30
CA HIS A 354 46.13 -24.46 -12.69
C HIS A 354 47.12 -25.02 -13.75
N VAL A 355 46.60 -25.40 -14.90
CA VAL A 355 47.46 -25.89 -16.03
C VAL A 355 48.29 -24.73 -16.58
N ALA A 356 47.72 -23.53 -16.76
CA ALA A 356 48.45 -22.37 -17.26
C ALA A 356 49.53 -21.88 -16.27
N VAL A 357 49.27 -21.94 -14.98
CA VAL A 357 50.25 -21.63 -13.93
C VAL A 357 51.34 -22.67 -13.85
N SER A 358 50.99 -23.96 -14.00
CA SER A 358 51.97 -25.04 -13.96
C SER A 358 52.81 -25.16 -15.26
N SER A 359 52.29 -24.67 -16.40
CA SER A 359 53.04 -24.66 -17.67
C SER A 359 53.97 -23.44 -17.81
N ASN A 360 53.73 -22.38 -17.09
CA ASN A 360 54.63 -21.22 -17.02
C ASN A 360 55.74 -21.45 -15.97
N THR A 361 56.60 -22.40 -16.23
CA THR A 361 57.72 -22.85 -15.35
C THR A 361 58.83 -21.80 -15.15
N HIS A 362 58.65 -20.54 -15.52
CA HIS A 362 59.71 -19.54 -15.42
C HIS A 362 59.45 -18.36 -14.51
N PHE A 363 58.29 -18.30 -13.85
CA PHE A 363 58.05 -17.26 -12.87
C PHE A 363 57.44 -17.84 -11.59
N GLU A 364 58.29 -18.42 -10.76
CA GLU A 364 57.92 -18.62 -9.35
C GLU A 364 57.86 -17.26 -8.69
N TYR A 365 56.65 -16.89 -8.21
CA TYR A 365 56.47 -15.77 -7.27
C TYR A 365 57.00 -16.25 -5.91
N PRO A 366 58.29 -16.02 -5.57
CA PRO A 366 58.89 -16.70 -4.42
C PRO A 366 58.39 -16.17 -3.06
N TYR A 367 57.49 -15.16 -3.04
CA TYR A 367 57.20 -14.40 -1.82
C TYR A 367 55.73 -14.22 -1.50
N LEU A 368 54.82 -14.98 -2.09
CA LEU A 368 53.37 -14.95 -1.71
C LEU A 368 53.08 -15.20 -0.20
N PRO A 369 53.89 -15.94 0.56
CA PRO A 369 53.62 -16.20 1.98
C PRO A 369 53.99 -15.06 2.95
N THR A 370 54.70 -14.02 2.54
CA THR A 370 55.33 -13.08 3.46
C THR A 370 54.53 -11.81 3.76
N ILE A 371 53.43 -11.59 3.01
CA ILE A 371 52.50 -10.48 3.31
C ILE A 371 51.21 -11.03 3.89
N PRO A 372 50.73 -10.50 5.03
CA PRO A 372 49.46 -10.92 5.59
C PRO A 372 48.32 -10.70 4.58
N THR A 373 47.49 -11.70 4.44
CA THR A 373 46.30 -11.64 3.61
C THR A 373 45.32 -10.60 4.15
N ASN A 374 44.36 -10.19 3.33
CA ASN A 374 43.24 -9.33 3.75
C ASN A 374 42.57 -9.88 5.02
N LYS A 375 42.31 -11.19 5.10
CA LYS A 375 41.72 -11.86 6.25
C LYS A 375 42.58 -11.76 7.50
N GLU A 376 43.86 -12.02 7.38
CA GLU A 376 44.81 -11.94 8.51
C GLU A 376 44.97 -10.50 9.01
N THR A 377 44.99 -9.52 8.10
CA THR A 377 45.03 -8.10 8.45
C THR A 377 43.75 -7.67 9.18
N MET A 378 42.58 -8.12 8.74
CA MET A 378 41.32 -7.87 9.44
C MET A 378 41.28 -8.53 10.82
N LEU A 379 41.73 -9.79 10.94
CA LEU A 379 41.81 -10.49 12.23
C LEU A 379 42.76 -9.76 13.20
N PHE A 380 43.89 -9.30 12.71
CA PHE A 380 44.80 -8.49 13.50
C PHE A 380 44.16 -7.20 14.00
N LEU A 381 43.50 -6.43 13.14
CA LEU A 381 42.80 -5.20 13.53
C LEU A 381 41.66 -5.49 14.51
N SER A 382 40.91 -6.56 14.30
CA SER A 382 39.86 -7.00 15.21
C SER A 382 40.42 -7.41 16.59
N SER A 383 41.56 -8.07 16.64
CA SER A 383 42.20 -8.46 17.91
C SER A 383 42.67 -7.21 18.72
N LEU A 384 43.12 -6.19 18.04
CA LEU A 384 43.46 -4.92 18.68
C LEU A 384 42.23 -4.17 19.18
N ALA A 385 41.13 -4.22 18.44
CA ALA A 385 39.85 -3.60 18.80
C ALA A 385 39.15 -4.30 19.97
N GLN A 386 39.40 -5.61 20.22
CA GLN A 386 38.86 -6.31 21.38
C GLN A 386 39.22 -5.68 22.74
N ASN A 387 40.37 -5.02 22.83
CA ASN A 387 40.80 -4.32 24.02
C ASN A 387 40.32 -2.87 24.12
N THR A 388 39.55 -2.40 23.14
CA THR A 388 38.95 -1.05 23.04
C THR A 388 37.51 -1.18 22.52
N PRO A 389 36.57 -1.59 23.39
CA PRO A 389 35.24 -2.05 22.97
C PRO A 389 34.36 -0.96 22.32
N SER A 390 34.64 0.32 22.52
CA SER A 390 33.92 1.39 21.83
C SER A 390 34.37 1.62 20.40
N VAL A 391 35.54 1.09 19.99
CA VAL A 391 36.07 1.28 18.65
C VAL A 391 35.38 0.38 17.65
N LYS A 392 34.67 0.99 16.71
CA LYS A 392 33.95 0.30 15.61
C LYS A 392 34.60 0.67 14.28
N LEU A 393 35.02 -0.34 13.53
CA LEU A 393 35.56 -0.15 12.20
C LEU A 393 34.41 -0.12 11.19
N SER A 394 34.28 0.98 10.45
CA SER A 394 33.23 1.21 9.47
C SER A 394 33.66 0.97 8.02
N TYR A 395 34.96 1.08 7.76
CA TYR A 395 35.52 0.89 6.43
C TYR A 395 36.89 0.21 6.51
N PHE A 396 37.13 -0.72 5.62
CA PHE A 396 38.42 -1.38 5.45
C PHE A 396 38.71 -1.57 3.96
N CYS A 397 39.87 -1.12 3.52
CA CYS A 397 40.35 -1.32 2.16
C CYS A 397 41.77 -1.86 2.20
N TYR A 398 41.99 -2.94 1.50
CA TYR A 398 43.31 -3.56 1.30
C TYR A 398 43.66 -3.49 -0.18
N SER A 399 44.74 -2.84 -0.56
CA SER A 399 45.21 -2.74 -1.93
C SER A 399 46.67 -3.09 -2.03
N LEU A 400 47.04 -3.87 -3.03
CA LEU A 400 48.44 -4.18 -3.32
C LEU A 400 49.03 -3.02 -4.12
N ALA A 401 49.96 -2.30 -3.52
CA ALA A 401 50.54 -1.08 -4.12
C ALA A 401 51.77 -1.41 -5.02
N SER A 402 52.53 -2.45 -4.67
CA SER A 402 53.60 -2.96 -5.52
C SER A 402 53.76 -4.47 -5.31
N PHE A 403 54.21 -5.15 -6.33
CA PHE A 403 54.55 -6.57 -6.31
C PHE A 403 55.61 -6.90 -7.37
N PRO A 404 56.37 -7.99 -7.19
CA PRO A 404 57.33 -8.44 -8.20
C PRO A 404 56.63 -8.70 -9.54
N SER A 405 57.21 -8.21 -10.62
CA SER A 405 56.73 -8.48 -11.99
C SER A 405 57.88 -9.06 -12.84
N GLN A 406 57.51 -9.55 -14.02
CA GLN A 406 58.54 -10.03 -14.97
C GLN A 406 59.52 -8.93 -15.38
N GLU A 407 59.06 -7.67 -15.42
CA GLU A 407 59.90 -6.52 -15.75
C GLU A 407 60.77 -6.06 -14.56
N ASN A 408 60.27 -6.25 -13.32
CA ASN A 408 60.95 -5.84 -12.11
C ASN A 408 60.80 -6.89 -10.99
N PRO A 409 61.56 -7.98 -11.04
CA PRO A 409 61.47 -9.07 -10.05
C PRO A 409 61.96 -8.72 -8.65
N ALA A 410 62.71 -7.62 -8.50
CA ALA A 410 63.24 -7.16 -7.23
C ALA A 410 62.30 -6.20 -6.47
N LEU A 411 61.12 -5.90 -7.00
CA LEU A 411 60.17 -5.06 -6.29
C LEU A 411 59.59 -5.76 -5.06
N PRO A 412 59.64 -5.14 -3.88
CA PRO A 412 59.02 -5.72 -2.70
C PRO A 412 57.50 -5.71 -2.79
N TYR A 413 56.86 -6.73 -2.23
CA TYR A 413 55.44 -6.69 -1.99
C TYR A 413 55.13 -5.57 -1.00
N LYS A 414 54.21 -4.69 -1.39
CA LYS A 414 53.75 -3.57 -0.58
C LYS A 414 52.24 -3.50 -0.60
N ALA A 415 51.62 -3.72 0.53
CA ALA A 415 50.17 -3.57 0.70
C ALA A 415 49.85 -2.24 1.39
N LEU A 416 48.93 -1.50 0.83
CA LEU A 416 48.37 -0.27 1.42
C LEU A 416 47.02 -0.61 2.04
N ILE A 417 46.89 -0.32 3.32
CA ILE A 417 45.68 -0.57 4.08
C ILE A 417 45.10 0.77 4.52
N SER A 418 43.82 0.98 4.27
CA SER A 418 43.05 2.14 4.72
C SER A 418 41.89 1.67 5.58
N VAL A 419 41.79 2.26 6.78
CA VAL A 419 40.76 1.91 7.78
C VAL A 419 40.10 3.18 8.26
N ARG A 420 38.78 3.18 8.36
CA ARG A 420 38.00 4.22 9.02
C ARG A 420 37.18 3.61 10.14
N GLY A 421 36.99 4.37 11.19
CA GLY A 421 36.18 3.94 12.31
C GLY A 421 35.77 5.10 13.22
N GLU A 422 35.05 4.76 14.24
CA GLU A 422 34.53 5.66 15.24
C GLU A 422 34.63 5.03 16.64
N GLY A 423 34.69 5.84 17.67
CA GLY A 423 34.74 5.36 19.04
C GLY A 423 34.98 6.48 20.06
N ASN A 424 35.10 6.10 21.34
CA ASN A 424 35.43 7.04 22.37
C ASN A 424 36.86 7.59 22.12
N PRO A 425 37.14 8.92 22.22
CA PRO A 425 38.43 9.54 21.93
C PRO A 425 39.62 8.91 22.65
N GLU A 426 39.45 8.51 23.91
CA GLU A 426 40.48 7.85 24.68
C GLU A 426 40.85 6.46 24.13
N GLU A 427 39.85 5.65 23.86
CA GLU A 427 40.03 4.31 23.29
C GLU A 427 40.52 4.34 21.84
N VAL A 428 40.04 5.31 21.03
CA VAL A 428 40.59 5.56 19.68
C VAL A 428 42.07 5.92 19.74
N SER A 429 42.46 6.78 20.67
CA SER A 429 43.86 7.19 20.87
C SER A 429 44.73 6.01 21.28
N GLU A 430 44.23 5.14 22.16
CA GLU A 430 44.91 3.91 22.57
C GLU A 430 45.04 2.90 21.44
N PHE A 431 43.96 2.70 20.66
CA PHE A 431 43.94 1.83 19.48
C PHE A 431 44.99 2.30 18.45
N LEU A 432 44.99 3.59 18.11
CA LEU A 432 45.93 4.17 17.17
C LEU A 432 47.37 4.10 17.69
N ARG A 433 47.58 4.24 19.00
CA ARG A 433 48.90 4.07 19.63
C ARG A 433 49.41 2.63 19.48
N LYS A 434 48.57 1.64 19.78
CA LYS A 434 48.91 0.22 19.62
C LYS A 434 49.34 -0.12 18.20
N ILE A 435 48.56 0.36 17.20
CA ILE A 435 48.94 0.17 15.78
C ILE A 435 50.28 0.83 15.45
N SER A 436 50.53 2.04 15.94
CA SER A 436 51.77 2.75 15.63
C SER A 436 53.02 2.11 16.22
N LEU A 437 52.86 1.34 17.26
CA LEU A 437 53.97 0.63 17.94
C LEU A 437 54.25 -0.74 17.29
N TYR A 438 53.46 -1.15 16.29
CA TYR A 438 53.64 -2.45 15.66
C TYR A 438 54.80 -2.43 14.65
N PRO A 439 55.87 -3.19 14.88
CA PRO A 439 57.15 -3.00 14.19
C PRO A 439 57.14 -3.36 12.69
N LYS A 440 56.10 -4.07 12.23
CA LYS A 440 55.95 -4.47 10.82
C LYS A 440 55.18 -3.46 9.97
N LEU A 441 54.70 -2.39 10.53
CA LEU A 441 53.92 -1.36 9.81
C LEU A 441 54.82 -0.17 9.47
N SER A 442 54.73 0.32 8.24
CA SER A 442 55.44 1.49 7.76
C SER A 442 54.45 2.56 7.26
N ASN A 443 54.91 3.79 7.24
CA ASN A 443 54.12 4.94 6.75
C ASN A 443 52.74 5.07 7.40
N VAL A 444 52.66 4.95 8.72
CA VAL A 444 51.37 5.05 9.44
C VAL A 444 50.96 6.51 9.49
N THR A 445 49.94 6.86 8.73
CA THR A 445 49.30 8.18 8.75
C THR A 445 47.96 8.09 9.48
N LYS A 446 47.70 9.06 10.35
CA LYS A 446 46.52 9.14 11.21
C LYS A 446 45.86 10.49 11.00
N THR A 447 44.56 10.48 10.74
CA THR A 447 43.75 11.68 10.70
C THR A 447 42.61 11.52 11.69
N LEU A 448 42.57 12.35 12.72
CA LEU A 448 41.44 12.43 13.64
C LEU A 448 40.48 13.49 13.10
N SER A 449 39.28 13.09 12.74
CA SER A 449 38.23 14.03 12.37
C SER A 449 37.36 14.29 13.60
N SER A 450 37.00 15.54 13.82
CA SER A 450 36.17 16.10 14.93
C SER A 450 35.57 15.06 15.90
N GLY A 451 36.33 14.75 16.95
CA GLY A 451 35.85 14.18 18.22
C GLY A 451 35.70 12.67 18.33
N HIS A 452 35.17 11.95 17.33
CA HIS A 452 34.83 10.54 17.49
C HIS A 452 35.19 9.63 16.31
N SER A 453 35.58 10.17 15.16
CA SER A 453 35.95 9.39 13.98
C SER A 453 37.44 9.51 13.66
N PHE A 454 38.01 8.43 13.11
CA PHE A 454 39.41 8.40 12.71
C PHE A 454 39.55 7.75 11.31
N GLU A 455 40.58 8.18 10.61
CA GLU A 455 41.08 7.54 9.40
C GLU A 455 42.55 7.15 9.62
N LEU A 456 42.85 5.92 9.32
CA LEU A 456 44.19 5.35 9.49
C LEU A 456 44.62 4.74 8.15
N GLN A 457 45.78 5.12 7.68
CA GLN A 457 46.44 4.47 6.55
C GLN A 457 47.83 3.99 6.97
N PHE A 458 48.16 2.78 6.57
CA PHE A 458 49.50 2.22 6.80
C PHE A 458 49.91 1.26 5.68
N THR A 459 51.17 1.02 5.59
CA THR A 459 51.75 0.13 4.59
C THR A 459 52.42 -1.05 5.27
N ILE A 460 52.19 -2.25 4.72
CA ILE A 460 52.93 -3.45 5.07
C ILE A 460 53.90 -3.73 3.94
N VAL A 461 55.17 -3.86 4.24
CA VAL A 461 56.22 -4.21 3.25
C VAL A 461 56.83 -5.53 3.66
N SER A 462 56.99 -6.44 2.73
CA SER A 462 57.75 -7.65 2.98
C SER A 462 59.25 -7.31 3.23
N GLN A 463 59.77 -7.71 4.37
CA GLN A 463 61.17 -7.48 4.73
C GLN A 463 62.13 -8.53 4.16
N GLU A 464 61.62 -9.60 3.53
CA GLU A 464 62.38 -10.63 2.89
C GLU A 464 62.46 -10.40 1.39
N ALA A 465 63.07 -9.31 0.96
CA ALA A 465 63.61 -9.19 -0.36
C ALA A 465 65.13 -9.30 -0.24
N LEU A 466 65.60 -10.52 -0.51
CA LEU A 466 67.04 -10.88 -0.64
C LEU A 466 67.85 -10.88 0.66
#